data_f1662fcde17dfaade4b16fd3de0ad511
#
_entry.id   f1662fcde17dfaade4b16fd3de0ad511
#
_cell.length_a   1.000
_cell.length_b   1.000
_cell.length_c   1.000
_cell.angle_alpha   90.00
_cell.angle_beta   90.00
_cell.angle_gamma   90.00
#
_symmetry.space_group_name_H-M   'P 1'
#
loop_
_entity.id
_entity.type
_entity.pdbx_description
1 polymer ?
#
loop_
_entity_poly.entity_id
_entity_poly.type
_entity_poly.pdbx_seq_one_letter_code
_entity_poly.pdbx_strand_id
1 'polypeptide(L)'
;VDHFHTTETKVALTTTVFLLGLAVAPLWWSTLSQQYGRRVVLVSSFLISTVAVVVCAVSNSLPLIIVFRLIEALGCSSAQSVGAGVISDIFTPTERGSALGWFYLGTLIGPMIAPIIGGAIQIWLGWRANLYFMAIFTLTTAILTTLCLPETLVKLPAQSTEELRWYKIMQRDAFAPLPKLKLLLFPPIALTIAYVSICFASLYCFNTTLPYAYSAPPYNFSAIEVGLCYVSNCVGYAIGSVVGGKLSDAKLRQYQLTHGGEIRPVERIKTVWYGVGFVPVGLVIYGWLVEKQVFWIAPLVGAFLFGLGLMLVTSTVMPYLVDVKPGSGASVVADLNLVRNILAAIGTVLSPIAAKNIGFGWWMTILAILCSLSVGFLVVVIWRDPVQRKTLDIEGAV
;
A
#
# COMPACT_ATOMS: atom_id res chain seq x y z
N VAL A 1 -25.39 -2.46 -10.46
CA VAL A 1 -26.60 -1.85 -9.90
C VAL A 1 -27.81 -2.53 -10.56
N ASP A 2 -27.95 -2.45 -11.87
CA ASP A 2 -29.12 -2.92 -12.62
C ASP A 2 -29.37 -4.43 -12.46
N HIS A 3 -28.32 -5.25 -12.50
CA HIS A 3 -28.41 -6.70 -12.40
C HIS A 3 -28.94 -7.19 -11.03
N PHE A 4 -28.66 -6.45 -9.94
CA PHE A 4 -29.08 -6.81 -8.58
C PHE A 4 -30.24 -5.98 -8.05
N HIS A 5 -30.85 -5.12 -8.88
CA HIS A 5 -31.91 -4.17 -8.49
C HIS A 5 -31.62 -3.46 -7.15
N THR A 6 -30.40 -2.92 -7.00
CA THR A 6 -29.89 -2.39 -5.74
C THR A 6 -29.32 -0.97 -5.90
N THR A 7 -29.04 -0.31 -4.79
CA THR A 7 -28.48 1.04 -4.78
C THR A 7 -26.96 1.02 -4.95
N GLU A 8 -26.40 2.09 -5.53
CA GLU A 8 -24.94 2.29 -5.67
C GLU A 8 -24.21 2.15 -4.33
N THR A 9 -24.84 2.63 -3.23
CA THR A 9 -24.30 2.52 -1.87
C THR A 9 -24.06 1.07 -1.44
N LYS A 10 -24.99 0.16 -1.77
CA LYS A 10 -24.84 -1.26 -1.44
C LYS A 10 -23.76 -1.94 -2.29
N VAL A 11 -23.55 -1.50 -3.50
CA VAL A 11 -22.44 -1.98 -4.35
C VAL A 11 -21.10 -1.45 -3.81
N ALA A 12 -21.04 -0.19 -3.37
CA ALA A 12 -19.84 0.39 -2.77
C ALA A 12 -19.40 -0.34 -1.50
N LEU A 13 -20.31 -0.96 -0.74
CA LEU A 13 -19.98 -1.79 0.41
C LEU A 13 -19.03 -2.95 0.05
N THR A 14 -19.09 -3.49 -1.16
CA THR A 14 -18.17 -4.55 -1.60
C THR A 14 -16.72 -4.08 -1.59
N THR A 15 -16.48 -2.84 -2.03
CA THR A 15 -15.14 -2.21 -2.02
C THR A 15 -14.69 -1.85 -0.61
N THR A 16 -15.61 -1.32 0.21
CA THR A 16 -15.30 -0.96 1.61
C THR A 16 -14.89 -2.19 2.43
N VAL A 17 -15.67 -3.28 2.31
CA VAL A 17 -15.37 -4.54 3.00
C VAL A 17 -14.05 -5.13 2.52
N PHE A 18 -13.74 -5.04 1.23
CA PHE A 18 -12.46 -5.45 0.66
C PHE A 18 -11.30 -4.65 1.27
N LEU A 19 -11.41 -3.32 1.37
CA LEU A 19 -10.37 -2.46 1.98
C LEU A 19 -10.17 -2.78 3.48
N LEU A 20 -11.25 -3.05 4.22
CA LEU A 20 -11.15 -3.48 5.61
C LEU A 20 -10.43 -4.83 5.76
N GLY A 21 -10.70 -5.78 4.85
CA GLY A 21 -9.95 -7.03 4.78
C GLY A 21 -8.45 -6.81 4.53
N LEU A 22 -8.11 -5.92 3.58
CA LEU A 22 -6.73 -5.52 3.29
C LEU A 22 -6.05 -4.80 4.47
N ALA A 23 -6.83 -4.13 5.33
CA ALA A 23 -6.28 -3.47 6.52
C ALA A 23 -5.84 -4.48 7.58
N VAL A 24 -6.69 -5.47 7.87
CA VAL A 24 -6.55 -6.33 9.04
C VAL A 24 -5.74 -7.59 8.76
N ALA A 25 -5.96 -8.25 7.61
CA ALA A 25 -5.39 -9.55 7.30
C ALA A 25 -3.85 -9.60 7.21
N PRO A 26 -3.13 -8.54 6.77
CA PRO A 26 -1.66 -8.55 6.76
C PRO A 26 -1.03 -8.83 8.11
N LEU A 27 -1.70 -8.49 9.22
CA LEU A 27 -1.23 -8.77 10.58
C LEU A 27 -1.06 -10.27 10.83
N TRP A 28 -2.04 -11.08 10.41
CA TRP A 28 -1.97 -12.54 10.55
C TRP A 28 -0.97 -13.14 9.56
N TRP A 29 -1.01 -12.72 8.29
CA TRP A 29 -0.09 -13.22 7.29
C TRP A 29 1.37 -12.93 7.62
N SER A 30 1.68 -11.74 8.17
CA SER A 30 3.04 -11.41 8.60
C SER A 30 3.53 -12.35 9.70
N THR A 31 2.65 -12.71 10.63
CA THR A 31 2.96 -13.62 11.74
C THR A 31 3.11 -15.05 11.27
N LEU A 32 2.14 -15.54 10.49
CA LEU A 32 2.19 -16.91 9.92
C LEU A 32 3.42 -17.10 9.04
N SER A 33 3.80 -16.08 8.25
CA SER A 33 4.97 -16.19 7.38
C SER A 33 6.29 -16.28 8.13
N GLN A 34 6.37 -15.75 9.35
CA GLN A 34 7.54 -15.90 10.21
C GLN A 34 7.63 -17.29 10.88
N GLN A 35 6.49 -17.99 11.00
CA GLN A 35 6.43 -19.32 11.61
C GLN A 35 6.52 -20.45 10.58
N TYR A 36 5.74 -20.36 9.52
CA TYR A 36 5.55 -21.43 8.54
C TYR A 36 6.38 -21.25 7.26
N GLY A 37 6.98 -20.09 7.06
CA GLY A 37 7.76 -19.75 5.88
C GLY A 37 7.04 -18.78 4.94
N ARG A 38 7.83 -18.02 4.17
CA ARG A 38 7.32 -16.96 3.28
C ARG A 38 6.57 -17.55 2.09
N ARG A 39 7.18 -18.54 1.43
CA ARG A 39 6.63 -19.17 0.22
C ARG A 39 5.30 -19.86 0.49
N VAL A 40 5.23 -20.69 1.53
CA VAL A 40 4.02 -21.47 1.86
C VAL A 40 2.85 -20.53 2.14
N VAL A 41 3.07 -19.48 2.90
CA VAL A 41 2.02 -18.51 3.25
C VAL A 41 1.56 -17.72 2.03
N LEU A 42 2.45 -17.27 1.14
CA LEU A 42 2.05 -16.58 -0.09
C LEU A 42 1.22 -17.47 -1.00
N VAL A 43 1.65 -18.71 -1.24
CA VAL A 43 0.92 -19.64 -2.11
C VAL A 43 -0.46 -19.95 -1.54
N SER A 44 -0.56 -20.30 -0.25
CA SER A 44 -1.84 -20.63 0.38
C SER A 44 -2.82 -19.44 0.35
N SER A 45 -2.33 -18.24 0.59
CA SER A 45 -3.16 -17.04 0.59
C SER A 45 -3.67 -16.69 -0.83
N PHE A 46 -2.86 -16.82 -1.87
CA PHE A 46 -3.30 -16.62 -3.25
C PHE A 46 -4.31 -17.67 -3.69
N LEU A 47 -4.18 -18.92 -3.25
CA LEU A 47 -5.19 -19.96 -3.53
C LEU A 47 -6.52 -19.64 -2.84
N ILE A 48 -6.52 -19.17 -1.58
CA ILE A 48 -7.72 -18.71 -0.89
C ILE A 48 -8.38 -17.57 -1.67
N SER A 49 -7.60 -16.58 -2.13
CA SER A 49 -8.10 -15.47 -2.94
C SER A 49 -8.71 -15.97 -4.25
N THR A 50 -8.05 -16.90 -4.95
CA THR A 50 -8.55 -17.48 -6.21
C THR A 50 -9.92 -18.13 -6.02
N VAL A 51 -10.06 -18.99 -5.01
CA VAL A 51 -11.34 -19.65 -4.71
C VAL A 51 -12.42 -18.62 -4.40
N ALA A 52 -12.11 -17.62 -3.59
CA ALA A 52 -13.08 -16.58 -3.23
C ALA A 52 -13.57 -15.79 -4.46
N VAL A 53 -12.67 -15.42 -5.37
CA VAL A 53 -13.02 -14.69 -6.60
C VAL A 53 -13.87 -15.56 -7.54
N VAL A 54 -13.56 -16.86 -7.67
CA VAL A 54 -14.37 -17.78 -8.47
C VAL A 54 -15.80 -17.88 -7.92
N VAL A 55 -15.96 -17.99 -6.60
CA VAL A 55 -17.29 -17.99 -5.97
C VAL A 55 -18.04 -16.67 -6.22
N CYS A 56 -17.34 -15.53 -6.14
CA CYS A 56 -17.93 -14.25 -6.52
C CYS A 56 -18.42 -14.23 -7.97
N ALA A 57 -17.65 -14.81 -8.90
CA ALA A 57 -17.99 -14.81 -10.34
C ALA A 57 -19.25 -15.65 -10.66
N VAL A 58 -19.43 -16.75 -9.95
CA VAL A 58 -20.59 -17.65 -10.13
C VAL A 58 -21.82 -17.18 -9.34
N SER A 59 -21.62 -16.31 -8.32
CA SER A 59 -22.69 -15.89 -7.43
C SER A 59 -23.73 -14.99 -8.13
N ASN A 60 -25.02 -15.22 -7.76
CA ASN A 60 -26.15 -14.37 -8.12
C ASN A 60 -26.69 -13.56 -6.94
N SER A 61 -26.05 -13.65 -5.77
CA SER A 61 -26.49 -13.00 -4.54
C SER A 61 -25.49 -11.93 -4.09
N LEU A 62 -25.94 -10.69 -3.95
CA LEU A 62 -25.09 -9.58 -3.49
C LEU A 62 -24.50 -9.81 -2.07
N PRO A 63 -25.24 -10.31 -1.06
CA PRO A 63 -24.67 -10.65 0.22
C PRO A 63 -23.53 -11.68 0.13
N LEU A 64 -23.66 -12.69 -0.73
CA LEU A 64 -22.62 -13.68 -0.93
C LEU A 64 -21.37 -13.07 -1.56
N ILE A 65 -21.54 -12.18 -2.53
CA ILE A 65 -20.43 -11.42 -3.12
C ILE A 65 -19.72 -10.60 -2.05
N ILE A 66 -20.45 -9.90 -1.16
CA ILE A 66 -19.83 -9.09 -0.09
C ILE A 66 -18.97 -9.96 0.83
N VAL A 67 -19.47 -11.13 1.25
CA VAL A 67 -18.72 -12.06 2.10
C VAL A 67 -17.47 -12.58 1.38
N PHE A 68 -17.60 -13.02 0.14
CA PHE A 68 -16.45 -13.56 -0.58
C PHE A 68 -15.47 -12.49 -1.05
N ARG A 69 -15.88 -11.23 -1.19
CA ARG A 69 -14.98 -10.09 -1.34
C ARG A 69 -14.11 -9.87 -0.09
N LEU A 70 -14.67 -10.09 1.09
CA LEU A 70 -13.86 -10.08 2.31
C LEU A 70 -12.83 -11.22 2.30
N ILE A 71 -13.24 -12.45 1.98
CA ILE A 71 -12.34 -13.61 1.93
C ILE A 71 -11.24 -13.41 0.86
N GLU A 72 -11.60 -12.86 -0.29
CA GLU A 72 -10.63 -12.47 -1.33
C GLU A 72 -9.59 -11.48 -0.80
N ALA A 73 -10.05 -10.43 -0.11
CA ALA A 73 -9.15 -9.44 0.50
C ALA A 73 -8.24 -10.07 1.56
N LEU A 74 -8.78 -10.96 2.39
CA LEU A 74 -7.97 -11.74 3.34
C LEU A 74 -6.88 -12.52 2.59
N GLY A 75 -7.20 -13.17 1.47
CA GLY A 75 -6.23 -13.92 0.67
C GLY A 75 -5.16 -13.04 0.03
N CYS A 76 -5.52 -12.03 -0.76
CA CYS A 76 -4.57 -11.25 -1.54
C CYS A 76 -3.70 -10.28 -0.69
N SER A 77 -4.09 -9.98 0.54
CA SER A 77 -3.41 -9.03 1.43
C SER A 77 -2.00 -9.48 1.86
N SER A 78 -1.69 -10.77 1.80
CA SER A 78 -0.37 -11.32 2.13
C SER A 78 0.75 -10.73 1.27
N ALA A 79 0.45 -10.45 -0.01
CA ALA A 79 1.42 -9.94 -0.97
C ALA A 79 2.15 -8.70 -0.45
N GLN A 80 1.45 -7.77 0.19
CA GLN A 80 2.03 -6.51 0.64
C GLN A 80 2.97 -6.67 1.84
N SER A 81 2.58 -7.45 2.85
CA SER A 81 3.37 -7.61 4.07
C SER A 81 4.44 -8.70 3.94
N VAL A 82 4.08 -9.86 3.41
CA VAL A 82 5.01 -10.99 3.26
C VAL A 82 5.99 -10.71 2.11
N GLY A 83 5.54 -10.09 1.02
CA GLY A 83 6.40 -9.68 -0.10
C GLY A 83 7.50 -8.70 0.32
N ALA A 84 7.16 -7.69 1.13
CA ALA A 84 8.17 -6.79 1.71
C ALA A 84 9.12 -7.54 2.66
N GLY A 85 8.63 -8.55 3.39
CA GLY A 85 9.44 -9.45 4.20
C GLY A 85 10.45 -10.25 3.36
N VAL A 86 10.01 -10.85 2.24
CA VAL A 86 10.88 -11.56 1.29
C VAL A 86 12.01 -10.66 0.78
N ILE A 87 11.70 -9.41 0.40
CA ILE A 87 12.70 -8.45 -0.05
C ILE A 87 13.70 -8.15 1.08
N SER A 88 13.22 -8.00 2.31
CA SER A 88 14.10 -7.75 3.45
C SER A 88 15.02 -8.93 3.79
N ASP A 89 14.58 -10.15 3.45
CA ASP A 89 15.36 -11.38 3.69
C ASP A 89 16.44 -11.60 2.61
N ILE A 90 16.18 -11.16 1.35
CA ILE A 90 17.08 -11.39 0.19
C ILE A 90 18.08 -10.26 0.00
N PHE A 91 17.65 -8.98 0.11
CA PHE A 91 18.47 -7.83 -0.22
C PHE A 91 19.19 -7.24 0.98
N THR A 92 20.45 -6.84 0.75
CA THR A 92 21.23 -6.10 1.75
C THR A 92 20.59 -4.74 2.05
N PRO A 93 20.79 -4.16 3.24
CA PRO A 93 20.24 -2.84 3.58
C PRO A 93 20.53 -1.76 2.55
N THR A 94 21.71 -1.80 1.89
CA THR A 94 22.14 -0.81 0.90
C THR A 94 21.45 -0.91 -0.47
N GLU A 95 20.78 -2.03 -0.76
CA GLU A 95 20.09 -2.30 -2.03
C GLU A 95 18.56 -2.38 -1.84
N ARG A 96 18.12 -2.54 -0.60
CA ARG A 96 16.73 -2.75 -0.21
C ARG A 96 15.81 -1.61 -0.62
N GLY A 97 16.31 -0.37 -0.65
CA GLY A 97 15.55 0.80 -1.06
C GLY A 97 15.09 0.70 -2.51
N SER A 98 16.00 0.38 -3.42
CA SER A 98 15.67 0.18 -4.84
C SER A 98 14.72 -1.00 -5.05
N ALA A 99 14.97 -2.13 -4.36
CA ALA A 99 14.12 -3.32 -4.47
C ALA A 99 12.69 -3.07 -3.97
N LEU A 100 12.52 -2.41 -2.82
CA LEU A 100 11.22 -2.02 -2.30
C LEU A 100 10.54 -0.96 -3.18
N GLY A 101 11.31 -0.05 -3.79
CA GLY A 101 10.80 0.92 -4.77
C GLY A 101 10.10 0.22 -5.94
N TRP A 102 10.75 -0.77 -6.56
CA TRP A 102 10.16 -1.57 -7.63
C TRP A 102 8.95 -2.39 -7.17
N PHE A 103 9.00 -2.95 -5.97
CA PHE A 103 7.88 -3.70 -5.39
C PHE A 103 6.63 -2.84 -5.19
N TYR A 104 6.78 -1.67 -4.59
CA TYR A 104 5.65 -0.77 -4.37
C TYR A 104 5.16 -0.09 -5.65
N LEU A 105 6.01 0.05 -6.66
CA LEU A 105 5.59 0.53 -7.98
C LEU A 105 4.46 -0.34 -8.56
N GLY A 106 4.55 -1.67 -8.42
CA GLY A 106 3.50 -2.59 -8.85
C GLY A 106 2.15 -2.30 -8.18
N THR A 107 2.16 -2.00 -6.88
CA THR A 107 0.95 -1.65 -6.10
C THR A 107 0.30 -0.34 -6.61
N LEU A 108 1.10 0.61 -7.08
CA LEU A 108 0.61 1.92 -7.53
C LEU A 108 0.23 1.95 -9.01
N ILE A 109 0.79 1.08 -9.84
CA ILE A 109 0.41 0.92 -11.26
C ILE A 109 -0.94 0.19 -11.40
N GLY A 110 -1.30 -0.67 -10.45
CA GLY A 110 -2.56 -1.42 -10.47
C GLY A 110 -3.79 -0.56 -10.76
N PRO A 111 -4.04 0.53 -10.04
CA PRO A 111 -5.17 1.43 -10.29
C PRO A 111 -5.22 2.08 -11.67
N MET A 112 -4.10 2.16 -12.39
CA MET A 112 -4.06 2.62 -13.78
C MET A 112 -4.50 1.53 -14.76
N ILE A 113 -3.89 0.36 -14.63
CA ILE A 113 -4.09 -0.73 -15.60
C ILE A 113 -5.49 -1.33 -15.42
N ALA A 114 -5.98 -1.43 -14.19
CA ALA A 114 -7.24 -2.09 -13.89
C ALA A 114 -8.47 -1.45 -14.59
N PRO A 115 -8.66 -0.12 -14.65
CA PRO A 115 -9.78 0.46 -15.38
C PRO A 115 -9.71 0.23 -16.89
N ILE A 116 -8.51 0.24 -17.48
CA ILE A 116 -8.32 0.02 -18.92
C ILE A 116 -8.69 -1.41 -19.29
N ILE A 117 -8.08 -2.39 -18.62
CA ILE A 117 -8.34 -3.82 -18.88
C ILE A 117 -9.77 -4.17 -18.46
N GLY A 118 -10.19 -3.76 -17.27
CA GLY A 118 -11.50 -4.06 -16.72
C GLY A 118 -12.63 -3.42 -17.53
N GLY A 119 -12.45 -2.19 -18.01
CA GLY A 119 -13.39 -1.51 -18.89
C GLY A 119 -13.56 -2.23 -20.24
N ALA A 120 -12.46 -2.63 -20.87
CA ALA A 120 -12.48 -3.40 -22.11
C ALA A 120 -13.18 -4.76 -21.92
N ILE A 121 -12.81 -5.53 -20.90
CA ILE A 121 -13.43 -6.81 -20.59
C ILE A 121 -14.93 -6.65 -20.32
N GLN A 122 -15.31 -5.62 -19.57
CA GLN A 122 -16.72 -5.36 -19.23
C GLN A 122 -17.59 -5.08 -20.45
N ILE A 123 -17.06 -4.31 -21.41
CA ILE A 123 -17.78 -3.95 -22.64
C ILE A 123 -18.06 -5.19 -23.51
N TRP A 124 -17.07 -6.08 -23.65
CA TRP A 124 -17.16 -7.20 -24.58
C TRP A 124 -17.70 -8.50 -23.93
N LEU A 125 -17.38 -8.74 -22.67
CA LEU A 125 -17.63 -10.03 -22.01
C LEU A 125 -18.50 -9.90 -20.73
N GLY A 126 -18.83 -8.69 -20.31
CA GLY A 126 -19.63 -8.43 -19.12
C GLY A 126 -18.85 -8.45 -17.81
N TRP A 127 -19.49 -8.02 -16.72
CA TRP A 127 -18.85 -7.81 -15.42
C TRP A 127 -18.28 -9.09 -14.77
N ARG A 128 -18.90 -10.25 -15.01
CA ARG A 128 -18.40 -11.54 -14.50
C ARG A 128 -17.06 -11.94 -15.08
N ALA A 129 -16.79 -11.56 -16.32
CA ALA A 129 -15.51 -11.82 -16.98
C ALA A 129 -14.34 -11.12 -16.28
N ASN A 130 -14.57 -9.95 -15.67
CA ASN A 130 -13.56 -9.29 -14.82
C ASN A 130 -13.19 -10.15 -13.61
N LEU A 131 -14.15 -10.81 -12.98
CA LEU A 131 -13.89 -11.70 -11.86
C LEU A 131 -13.14 -12.97 -12.31
N TYR A 132 -13.51 -13.57 -13.44
CA TYR A 132 -12.74 -14.70 -13.99
C TYR A 132 -11.31 -14.28 -14.37
N PHE A 133 -11.11 -13.09 -14.93
CA PHE A 133 -9.78 -12.56 -15.19
C PHE A 133 -8.97 -12.42 -13.89
N MET A 134 -9.55 -11.89 -12.82
CA MET A 134 -8.90 -11.79 -11.50
C MET A 134 -8.55 -13.18 -10.94
N ALA A 135 -9.45 -14.17 -11.09
CA ALA A 135 -9.21 -15.54 -10.65
C ALA A 135 -8.03 -16.19 -11.39
N ILE A 136 -7.97 -16.01 -12.72
CA ILE A 136 -6.85 -16.50 -13.55
C ILE A 136 -5.55 -15.80 -13.13
N PHE A 137 -5.58 -14.49 -12.92
CA PHE A 137 -4.42 -13.72 -12.51
C PHE A 137 -3.87 -14.16 -11.14
N THR A 138 -4.74 -14.34 -10.13
CA THR A 138 -4.33 -14.79 -8.80
C THR A 138 -3.82 -16.23 -8.80
N LEU A 139 -4.44 -17.13 -9.60
CA LEU A 139 -3.98 -18.50 -9.78
C LEU A 139 -2.61 -18.55 -10.45
N THR A 140 -2.43 -17.77 -11.52
CA THR A 140 -1.14 -17.66 -12.22
C THR A 140 -0.06 -17.15 -11.27
N THR A 141 -0.37 -16.16 -10.44
CA THR A 141 0.55 -15.63 -9.42
C THR A 141 0.90 -16.72 -8.38
N ALA A 142 -0.07 -17.53 -7.94
CA ALA A 142 0.18 -18.66 -7.04
C ALA A 142 1.12 -19.70 -7.66
N ILE A 143 0.91 -20.06 -8.93
CA ILE A 143 1.76 -20.97 -9.68
C ILE A 143 3.17 -20.43 -9.83
N LEU A 144 3.32 -19.17 -10.29
CA LEU A 144 4.63 -18.52 -10.44
C LEU A 144 5.37 -18.42 -9.10
N THR A 145 4.68 -18.05 -8.02
CA THR A 145 5.26 -18.03 -6.67
C THR A 145 5.75 -19.42 -6.26
N THR A 146 4.99 -20.47 -6.60
CA THR A 146 5.38 -21.85 -6.30
C THR A 146 6.60 -22.30 -7.10
N LEU A 147 6.72 -21.89 -8.35
CA LEU A 147 7.81 -22.31 -9.23
C LEU A 147 9.08 -21.50 -9.05
N CYS A 148 8.94 -20.18 -8.88
CA CYS A 148 10.07 -19.22 -8.95
C CYS A 148 10.57 -18.76 -7.59
N LEU A 149 9.73 -18.76 -6.53
CA LEU A 149 10.16 -18.25 -5.23
C LEU A 149 10.68 -19.40 -4.35
N PRO A 150 11.97 -19.45 -4.01
CA PRO A 150 12.48 -20.34 -2.98
C PRO A 150 12.01 -19.90 -1.59
N GLU A 151 12.11 -20.77 -0.58
CA GLU A 151 11.85 -20.36 0.79
C GLU A 151 12.98 -19.44 1.26
N THR A 152 12.63 -18.21 1.64
CA THR A 152 13.60 -17.17 2.00
C THR A 152 13.78 -17.02 3.52
N LEU A 153 12.87 -17.62 4.30
CA LEU A 153 12.97 -17.57 5.76
C LEU A 153 14.12 -18.45 6.23
N VAL A 154 15.17 -17.84 6.75
CA VAL A 154 16.25 -18.56 7.46
C VAL A 154 15.69 -19.00 8.82
N LYS A 155 15.30 -20.27 8.94
CA LYS A 155 14.90 -20.83 10.23
C LYS A 155 16.13 -20.92 11.12
N LEU A 156 16.17 -20.19 12.22
CA LEU A 156 17.06 -20.49 13.33
C LEU A 156 16.76 -21.93 13.82
N PRO A 157 17.78 -22.72 14.24
CA PRO A 157 17.58 -24.10 14.66
C PRO A 157 16.47 -24.18 15.69
N ALA A 158 15.54 -25.08 15.46
CA ALA A 158 14.30 -25.22 16.20
C ALA A 158 14.59 -25.42 17.68
N GLN A 159 14.18 -24.46 18.51
CA GLN A 159 13.88 -24.79 19.90
C GLN A 159 12.78 -25.84 19.90
N SER A 160 13.04 -26.95 20.56
CA SER A 160 12.21 -28.15 20.65
C SER A 160 10.71 -27.82 20.69
N THR A 161 10.01 -28.22 19.64
CA THR A 161 8.54 -28.17 19.57
C THR A 161 8.03 -29.30 20.48
N GLU A 162 7.72 -28.98 21.73
CA GLU A 162 6.75 -29.78 22.47
C GLU A 162 5.47 -29.90 21.62
N GLU A 163 4.91 -31.09 21.57
CA GLU A 163 3.64 -31.37 20.87
C GLU A 163 2.52 -30.53 21.49
N LEU A 164 2.45 -29.26 21.06
CA LEU A 164 1.32 -28.41 21.41
C LEU A 164 0.11 -28.91 20.62
N ARG A 165 -0.95 -29.30 21.32
CA ARG A 165 -2.23 -29.62 20.72
C ARG A 165 -2.64 -28.54 19.71
N TRP A 166 -3.03 -28.91 18.49
CA TRP A 166 -3.32 -28.03 17.37
C TRP A 166 -4.25 -26.85 17.72
N TYR A 167 -5.21 -27.00 18.68
CA TYR A 167 -6.08 -25.93 19.13
C TYR A 167 -5.31 -24.82 19.91
N LYS A 168 -4.27 -25.19 20.67
CA LYS A 168 -3.41 -24.20 21.35
C LYS A 168 -2.54 -23.44 20.36
N ILE A 169 -2.09 -24.11 19.29
CA ILE A 169 -1.39 -23.48 18.16
C ILE A 169 -2.33 -22.47 17.50
N MET A 170 -3.55 -22.89 17.18
CA MET A 170 -4.55 -22.01 16.55
C MET A 170 -4.93 -20.82 17.41
N GLN A 171 -5.14 -21.00 18.73
CA GLN A 171 -5.38 -19.90 19.65
C GLN A 171 -4.17 -18.96 19.75
N ARG A 172 -2.98 -19.51 19.88
CA ARG A 172 -1.73 -18.73 19.88
C ARG A 172 -1.61 -17.90 18.62
N ASP A 173 -1.86 -18.50 17.47
CA ASP A 173 -1.70 -17.84 16.17
C ASP A 173 -2.82 -16.82 15.91
N ALA A 174 -4.04 -17.04 16.42
CA ALA A 174 -5.12 -16.07 16.33
C ALA A 174 -4.82 -14.76 17.08
N PHE A 175 -4.19 -14.85 18.24
CA PHE A 175 -3.84 -13.68 19.08
C PHE A 175 -2.39 -13.20 18.88
N ALA A 176 -1.57 -13.94 18.16
CA ALA A 176 -0.16 -13.63 17.92
C ALA A 176 0.11 -12.26 17.24
N PRO A 177 -0.79 -11.69 16.39
CA PRO A 177 -0.59 -10.35 15.86
C PRO A 177 -0.73 -9.23 16.89
N LEU A 178 -1.58 -9.41 17.92
CA LEU A 178 -1.90 -8.34 18.88
C LEU A 178 -0.67 -7.80 19.63
N PRO A 179 0.24 -8.64 20.14
CA PRO A 179 1.47 -8.13 20.77
C PRO A 179 2.36 -7.34 19.81
N LYS A 180 2.29 -7.59 18.49
CA LYS A 180 3.11 -6.91 17.48
C LYS A 180 2.61 -5.50 17.21
N LEU A 181 1.32 -5.21 17.43
CA LEU A 181 0.76 -3.85 17.40
C LEU A 181 1.45 -2.91 18.42
N LYS A 182 2.15 -3.46 19.41
CA LYS A 182 3.00 -2.67 20.30
C LYS A 182 4.11 -1.93 19.56
N LEU A 183 4.44 -2.32 18.32
CA LEU A 183 5.37 -1.57 17.46
C LEU A 183 4.83 -0.18 17.11
N LEU A 184 3.49 -0.01 17.05
CA LEU A 184 2.85 1.30 16.89
C LEU A 184 3.04 2.22 18.12
N LEU A 185 3.41 1.67 19.28
CA LEU A 185 3.75 2.48 20.47
C LEU A 185 5.17 3.03 20.41
N PHE A 186 6.00 2.51 19.48
CA PHE A 186 7.36 3.03 19.28
C PHE A 186 7.31 4.30 18.43
N PRO A 187 7.63 5.50 18.99
CA PRO A 187 7.34 6.78 18.36
C PRO A 187 7.91 6.93 16.92
N PRO A 188 9.14 6.49 16.60
CA PRO A 188 9.65 6.60 15.23
C PRO A 188 8.82 5.84 14.22
N ILE A 189 8.39 4.62 14.57
CA ILE A 189 7.56 3.78 13.70
C ILE A 189 6.17 4.41 13.56
N ALA A 190 5.54 4.79 14.69
CA ALA A 190 4.20 5.38 14.71
C ALA A 190 4.10 6.67 13.88
N LEU A 191 5.03 7.61 14.09
CA LEU A 191 5.03 8.89 13.38
C LEU A 191 5.28 8.71 11.88
N THR A 192 6.18 7.78 11.53
CA THR A 192 6.47 7.48 10.12
C THR A 192 5.27 6.80 9.45
N ILE A 193 4.62 5.85 10.12
CA ILE A 193 3.40 5.19 9.65
C ILE A 193 2.28 6.23 9.48
N ALA A 194 2.09 7.15 10.43
CA ALA A 194 1.07 8.19 10.34
C ALA A 194 1.29 9.07 9.10
N TYR A 195 2.52 9.51 8.84
CA TYR A 195 2.86 10.30 7.66
C TYR A 195 2.52 9.57 6.34
N VAL A 196 3.03 8.34 6.18
CA VAL A 196 2.80 7.56 4.97
C VAL A 196 1.32 7.26 4.78
N SER A 197 0.60 6.99 5.86
CA SER A 197 -0.84 6.68 5.82
C SER A 197 -1.68 7.88 5.37
N ILE A 198 -1.32 9.11 5.77
CA ILE A 198 -1.96 10.34 5.30
C ILE A 198 -1.71 10.55 3.80
N CYS A 199 -0.47 10.38 3.34
CA CYS A 199 -0.14 10.46 1.91
C CYS A 199 -0.89 9.39 1.09
N PHE A 200 -1.01 8.17 1.63
CA PHE A 200 -1.73 7.08 0.98
C PHE A 200 -3.25 7.30 0.97
N ALA A 201 -3.82 7.85 2.03
CA ALA A 201 -5.23 8.25 2.03
C ALA A 201 -5.51 9.33 0.97
N SER A 202 -4.60 10.30 0.80
CA SER A 202 -4.70 11.31 -0.26
C SER A 202 -4.63 10.69 -1.66
N LEU A 203 -3.85 9.60 -1.84
CA LEU A 203 -3.85 8.82 -3.08
C LEU A 203 -5.23 8.22 -3.38
N TYR A 204 -5.88 7.62 -2.40
CA TYR A 204 -7.21 7.04 -2.59
C TYR A 204 -8.28 8.10 -2.82
N CYS A 205 -8.18 9.25 -2.14
CA CYS A 205 -9.04 10.41 -2.43
C CYS A 205 -8.86 10.88 -3.87
N PHE A 206 -7.61 11.02 -4.34
CA PHE A 206 -7.31 11.37 -5.72
C PHE A 206 -7.86 10.33 -6.70
N ASN A 207 -7.62 9.05 -6.48
CA ASN A 207 -8.10 7.96 -7.34
C ASN A 207 -9.63 7.90 -7.42
N THR A 208 -10.33 8.27 -6.36
CA THR A 208 -11.80 8.32 -6.34
C THR A 208 -12.35 9.55 -7.06
N THR A 209 -11.68 10.69 -6.94
CA THR A 209 -12.13 11.95 -7.56
C THR A 209 -11.84 12.02 -9.05
N LEU A 210 -10.78 11.38 -9.53
CA LEU A 210 -10.37 11.46 -10.95
C LEU A 210 -11.47 10.95 -11.90
N PRO A 211 -12.04 9.74 -11.72
CA PRO A 211 -13.13 9.28 -12.57
C PRO A 211 -14.35 10.19 -12.48
N TYR A 212 -14.69 10.66 -11.28
CA TYR A 212 -15.84 11.54 -11.07
C TYR A 212 -15.68 12.88 -11.81
N ALA A 213 -14.46 13.46 -11.80
CA ALA A 213 -14.16 14.72 -12.46
C ALA A 213 -14.18 14.61 -13.99
N TYR A 214 -13.61 13.55 -14.56
CA TYR A 214 -13.46 13.40 -16.01
C TYR A 214 -14.67 12.77 -16.69
N SER A 215 -15.51 12.01 -15.99
CA SER A 215 -16.76 11.48 -16.54
C SER A 215 -17.89 12.51 -16.57
N ALA A 216 -17.78 13.61 -15.80
CA ALA A 216 -18.75 14.68 -15.76
C ALA A 216 -18.46 15.75 -16.84
N PRO A 217 -19.47 16.58 -17.23
CA PRO A 217 -19.24 17.76 -18.05
C PRO A 217 -18.18 18.68 -17.42
N PRO A 218 -17.32 19.33 -18.20
CA PRO A 218 -17.32 19.43 -19.66
C PRO A 218 -16.58 18.30 -20.40
N TYR A 219 -15.86 17.43 -19.67
CA TYR A 219 -14.95 16.44 -20.29
C TYR A 219 -15.72 15.26 -20.90
N ASN A 220 -16.72 14.70 -20.20
CA ASN A 220 -17.55 13.55 -20.62
C ASN A 220 -16.75 12.35 -21.15
N PHE A 221 -15.62 12.03 -20.48
CA PHE A 221 -14.73 10.94 -20.89
C PHE A 221 -15.36 9.57 -20.65
N SER A 222 -15.13 8.67 -21.58
CA SER A 222 -15.45 7.24 -21.42
C SER A 222 -14.56 6.58 -20.37
N ALA A 223 -14.95 5.39 -19.90
CA ALA A 223 -14.16 4.65 -18.90
C ALA A 223 -12.72 4.37 -19.34
N ILE A 224 -12.49 4.16 -20.66
CA ILE A 224 -11.14 3.93 -21.22
C ILE A 224 -10.34 5.24 -21.19
N GLU A 225 -10.92 6.37 -21.59
CA GLU A 225 -10.24 7.67 -21.59
C GLU A 225 -9.89 8.11 -20.15
N VAL A 226 -10.79 7.88 -19.19
CA VAL A 226 -10.50 8.08 -17.76
C VAL A 226 -9.35 7.20 -17.31
N GLY A 227 -9.31 5.93 -17.75
CA GLY A 227 -8.19 5.03 -17.50
C GLY A 227 -6.86 5.59 -18.02
N LEU A 228 -6.86 6.19 -19.22
CA LEU A 228 -5.68 6.83 -19.81
C LEU A 228 -5.21 8.06 -19.02
N CYS A 229 -6.09 8.79 -18.35
CA CYS A 229 -5.69 9.91 -17.49
C CYS A 229 -4.77 9.48 -16.32
N TYR A 230 -4.89 8.24 -15.86
CA TYR A 230 -3.99 7.70 -14.82
C TYR A 230 -2.54 7.51 -15.31
N VAL A 231 -2.31 7.43 -16.62
CA VAL A 231 -0.94 7.26 -17.19
C VAL A 231 -0.01 8.36 -16.70
N SER A 232 -0.49 9.61 -16.66
CA SER A 232 0.31 10.74 -16.17
C SER A 232 0.84 10.51 -14.76
N ASN A 233 -0.02 10.10 -13.85
CA ASN A 233 0.34 9.78 -12.45
C ASN A 233 1.31 8.60 -12.38
N CYS A 234 1.12 7.56 -13.20
CA CYS A 234 1.98 6.38 -13.22
C CYS A 234 3.38 6.66 -13.78
N VAL A 235 3.51 7.55 -14.76
CA VAL A 235 4.84 8.03 -15.19
C VAL A 235 5.54 8.71 -14.02
N GLY A 236 4.84 9.53 -13.24
CA GLY A 236 5.34 10.09 -12.00
C GLY A 236 5.81 9.02 -11.00
N TYR A 237 5.01 7.96 -10.80
CA TYR A 237 5.37 6.83 -9.95
C TYR A 237 6.63 6.11 -10.43
N ALA A 238 6.74 5.82 -11.71
CA ALA A 238 7.90 5.13 -12.27
C ALA A 238 9.20 5.92 -12.05
N ILE A 239 9.17 7.21 -12.39
CA ILE A 239 10.32 8.10 -12.19
C ILE A 239 10.65 8.24 -10.70
N GLY A 240 9.64 8.51 -9.86
CA GLY A 240 9.81 8.66 -8.41
C GLY A 240 10.35 7.40 -7.73
N SER A 241 9.91 6.21 -8.17
CA SER A 241 10.38 4.93 -7.64
C SER A 241 11.87 4.73 -7.91
N VAL A 242 12.27 4.87 -9.17
CA VAL A 242 13.67 4.65 -9.58
C VAL A 242 14.59 5.68 -8.95
N VAL A 243 14.21 6.96 -9.02
CA VAL A 243 15.04 8.05 -8.48
C VAL A 243 15.08 7.99 -6.96
N GLY A 244 13.93 7.83 -6.29
CA GLY A 244 13.84 7.79 -4.82
C GLY A 244 14.59 6.59 -4.22
N GLY A 245 14.45 5.41 -4.81
CA GLY A 245 15.18 4.22 -4.37
C GLY A 245 16.69 4.40 -4.46
N LYS A 246 17.19 4.87 -5.62
CA LYS A 246 18.62 5.14 -5.83
C LYS A 246 19.17 6.22 -4.90
N LEU A 247 18.43 7.31 -4.69
CA LEU A 247 18.84 8.39 -3.78
C LEU A 247 18.91 7.90 -2.33
N SER A 248 17.92 7.12 -1.90
CA SER A 248 17.85 6.54 -0.56
C SER A 248 19.03 5.61 -0.30
N ASP A 249 19.33 4.69 -1.25
CA ASP A 249 20.42 3.73 -1.12
C ASP A 249 21.79 4.43 -1.20
N ALA A 250 21.96 5.38 -2.12
CA ALA A 250 23.20 6.16 -2.25
C ALA A 250 23.51 6.95 -0.96
N LYS A 251 22.50 7.54 -0.32
CA LYS A 251 22.68 8.28 0.93
C LYS A 251 23.11 7.37 2.08
N LEU A 252 22.46 6.22 2.21
CA LEU A 252 22.84 5.24 3.23
C LEU A 252 24.27 4.71 3.00
N ARG A 253 24.61 4.38 1.75
CA ARG A 253 25.94 3.92 1.35
C ARG A 253 27.02 4.97 1.63
N GLN A 254 26.75 6.24 1.29
CA GLN A 254 27.66 7.35 1.59
C GLN A 254 27.93 7.44 3.08
N TYR A 255 26.86 7.36 3.92
CA TYR A 255 27.01 7.39 5.39
C TYR A 255 27.84 6.23 5.90
N GLN A 256 27.57 5.02 5.42
CA GLN A 256 28.31 3.80 5.79
C GLN A 256 29.80 3.92 5.48
N LEU A 257 30.17 4.45 4.32
CA LEU A 257 31.57 4.63 3.92
C LEU A 257 32.31 5.69 4.80
N THR A 258 31.61 6.74 5.22
CA THR A 258 32.21 7.82 6.03
C THR A 258 32.28 7.51 7.53
N HIS A 259 31.50 6.54 8.02
CA HIS A 259 31.40 6.20 9.46
C HIS A 259 31.81 4.76 9.76
N GLY A 260 32.82 4.24 9.08
CA GLY A 260 33.44 2.94 9.41
C GLY A 260 32.53 1.72 9.28
N GLY A 261 31.51 1.78 8.40
CA GLY A 261 30.59 0.65 8.17
C GLY A 261 29.30 0.69 8.98
N GLU A 262 29.09 1.70 9.82
CA GLU A 262 27.86 1.86 10.60
C GLU A 262 26.64 2.10 9.71
N ILE A 263 25.55 1.34 9.91
CA ILE A 263 24.29 1.49 9.19
C ILE A 263 23.32 2.33 10.04
N ARG A 264 22.94 3.49 9.53
CA ARG A 264 22.00 4.40 10.20
C ARG A 264 20.73 4.59 9.36
N PRO A 265 19.63 3.89 9.66
CA PRO A 265 18.41 3.93 8.85
C PRO A 265 17.83 5.34 8.67
N VAL A 266 17.95 6.22 9.68
CA VAL A 266 17.43 7.61 9.64
C VAL A 266 18.07 8.45 8.51
N GLU A 267 19.27 8.11 8.06
CA GLU A 267 19.89 8.82 6.93
C GLU A 267 19.06 8.71 5.65
N ARG A 268 18.26 7.63 5.50
CA ARG A 268 17.30 7.47 4.40
C ARG A 268 16.21 8.54 4.45
N ILE A 269 15.65 8.84 5.64
CA ILE A 269 14.56 9.82 5.78
C ILE A 269 15.02 11.22 5.33
N LYS A 270 16.29 11.54 5.46
CA LYS A 270 16.81 12.84 5.00
C LYS A 270 16.64 13.05 3.48
N THR A 271 16.48 12.00 2.69
CA THR A 271 16.23 12.11 1.25
C THR A 271 14.76 12.40 0.92
N VAL A 272 13.85 12.29 1.87
CA VAL A 272 12.41 12.63 1.70
C VAL A 272 12.21 14.07 1.23
N TRP A 273 13.12 14.97 1.63
CA TRP A 273 13.05 16.40 1.26
C TRP A 273 13.01 16.64 -0.26
N TYR A 274 13.54 15.73 -1.07
CA TYR A 274 13.46 15.85 -2.53
C TYR A 274 12.05 15.56 -3.09
N GLY A 275 11.19 14.85 -2.33
CA GLY A 275 9.86 14.45 -2.78
C GLY A 275 8.70 15.15 -2.07
N VAL A 276 8.91 15.59 -0.83
CA VAL A 276 7.86 16.04 0.08
C VAL A 276 7.06 17.25 -0.45
N GLY A 277 7.70 18.13 -1.19
CA GLY A 277 7.06 19.33 -1.77
C GLY A 277 6.18 19.01 -2.98
N PHE A 278 6.49 17.96 -3.74
CA PHE A 278 5.72 17.61 -4.95
C PHE A 278 4.33 17.08 -4.61
N VAL A 279 4.14 16.40 -3.48
CA VAL A 279 2.85 15.86 -3.06
C VAL A 279 1.78 16.96 -2.91
N PRO A 280 1.95 17.97 -2.04
CA PRO A 280 0.94 19.01 -1.88
C PRO A 280 0.81 19.90 -3.11
N VAL A 281 1.91 20.23 -3.78
CA VAL A 281 1.88 21.04 -5.01
C VAL A 281 1.08 20.34 -6.10
N GLY A 282 1.30 19.04 -6.30
CA GLY A 282 0.55 18.25 -7.28
C GLY A 282 -0.95 18.20 -6.98
N LEU A 283 -1.34 17.99 -5.70
CA LEU A 283 -2.74 17.99 -5.29
C LEU A 283 -3.42 19.35 -5.52
N VAL A 284 -2.78 20.45 -5.16
CA VAL A 284 -3.32 21.81 -5.35
C VAL A 284 -3.50 22.11 -6.84
N ILE A 285 -2.48 21.86 -7.65
CA ILE A 285 -2.56 22.07 -9.12
C ILE A 285 -3.70 21.24 -9.69
N TYR A 286 -3.77 19.94 -9.38
CA TYR A 286 -4.83 19.06 -9.86
C TYR A 286 -6.21 19.58 -9.45
N GLY A 287 -6.43 19.84 -8.16
CA GLY A 287 -7.74 20.23 -7.65
C GLY A 287 -8.28 21.53 -8.26
N TRP A 288 -7.44 22.56 -8.30
CA TRP A 288 -7.87 23.87 -8.83
C TRP A 288 -8.04 23.88 -10.34
N LEU A 289 -7.22 23.15 -11.10
CA LEU A 289 -7.40 23.08 -12.55
C LEU A 289 -8.63 22.27 -12.94
N VAL A 290 -8.97 21.22 -12.18
CA VAL A 290 -10.25 20.50 -12.35
C VAL A 290 -11.43 21.41 -12.00
N GLU A 291 -11.38 22.15 -10.89
CA GLU A 291 -12.43 23.07 -10.45
C GLU A 291 -12.70 24.16 -11.50
N LYS A 292 -11.64 24.68 -12.12
CA LYS A 292 -11.71 25.71 -13.16
C LYS A 292 -12.06 25.17 -14.54
N GLN A 293 -12.26 23.86 -14.67
CA GLN A 293 -12.62 23.19 -15.93
C GLN A 293 -11.69 23.56 -17.10
N VAL A 294 -10.40 23.64 -16.83
CA VAL A 294 -9.37 23.97 -17.82
C VAL A 294 -9.20 22.80 -18.81
N PHE A 295 -8.44 23.03 -19.88
CA PHE A 295 -8.11 21.98 -20.84
C PHE A 295 -7.62 20.69 -20.14
N TRP A 296 -8.18 19.54 -20.51
CA TRP A 296 -8.09 18.27 -19.78
C TRP A 296 -6.67 17.77 -19.46
N ILE A 297 -5.65 18.17 -20.22
CA ILE A 297 -4.24 17.81 -19.95
C ILE A 297 -3.67 18.58 -18.76
N ALA A 298 -4.12 19.82 -18.54
CA ALA A 298 -3.51 20.68 -17.51
C ALA A 298 -3.60 20.10 -16.09
N PRO A 299 -4.76 19.57 -15.60
CA PRO A 299 -4.80 18.90 -14.30
C PRO A 299 -3.88 17.67 -14.21
N LEU A 300 -3.63 16.98 -15.33
CA LEU A 300 -2.76 15.80 -15.36
C LEU A 300 -1.30 16.10 -15.03
N VAL A 301 -0.85 17.36 -15.23
CA VAL A 301 0.46 17.81 -14.76
C VAL A 301 0.51 17.76 -13.22
N GLY A 302 -0.57 18.19 -12.55
CA GLY A 302 -0.71 18.03 -11.09
C GLY A 302 -0.69 16.57 -10.66
N ALA A 303 -1.38 15.70 -11.39
CA ALA A 303 -1.38 14.25 -11.15
C ALA A 303 0.03 13.65 -11.29
N PHE A 304 0.80 14.06 -12.30
CA PHE A 304 2.20 13.64 -12.48
C PHE A 304 3.07 14.05 -11.29
N LEU A 305 3.00 15.32 -10.88
CA LEU A 305 3.78 15.84 -9.73
C LEU A 305 3.41 15.12 -8.43
N PHE A 306 2.12 14.90 -8.19
CA PHE A 306 1.63 14.15 -7.05
C PHE A 306 2.21 12.73 -7.04
N GLY A 307 2.14 12.01 -8.18
CA GLY A 307 2.67 10.67 -8.32
C GLY A 307 4.19 10.60 -8.11
N LEU A 308 4.92 11.55 -8.70
CA LEU A 308 6.37 11.69 -8.53
C LEU A 308 6.74 11.87 -7.04
N GLY A 309 6.10 12.83 -6.37
CA GLY A 309 6.34 13.11 -4.96
C GLY A 309 6.01 11.94 -4.05
N LEU A 310 4.85 11.33 -4.25
CA LEU A 310 4.40 10.19 -3.45
C LEU A 310 5.39 9.02 -3.53
N MET A 311 5.92 8.74 -4.71
CA MET A 311 6.82 7.61 -4.89
C MET A 311 8.25 7.91 -4.42
N LEU A 312 8.74 9.15 -4.60
CA LEU A 312 10.00 9.59 -3.98
C LEU A 312 9.98 9.41 -2.47
N VAL A 313 8.88 9.79 -1.82
CA VAL A 313 8.67 9.63 -0.38
C VAL A 313 8.59 8.15 -0.01
N THR A 314 7.75 7.38 -0.69
CA THR A 314 7.52 5.95 -0.36
C THR A 314 8.80 5.13 -0.49
N SER A 315 9.56 5.33 -1.58
CA SER A 315 10.83 4.61 -1.81
C SER A 315 11.91 4.91 -0.77
N THR A 316 11.77 6.02 -0.05
CA THR A 316 12.68 6.42 1.03
C THR A 316 12.22 5.89 2.38
N VAL A 317 10.93 6.03 2.68
CA VAL A 317 10.38 5.76 4.01
C VAL A 317 10.13 4.27 4.23
N MET A 318 9.77 3.51 3.20
CA MET A 318 9.52 2.07 3.33
C MET A 318 10.76 1.28 3.75
N PRO A 319 11.95 1.45 3.12
CA PRO A 319 13.16 0.81 3.59
C PRO A 319 13.53 1.21 5.03
N TYR A 320 13.34 2.49 5.40
CA TYR A 320 13.53 2.93 6.77
C TYR A 320 12.69 2.14 7.77
N LEU A 321 11.38 1.99 7.52
CA LEU A 321 10.47 1.24 8.40
C LEU A 321 10.90 -0.22 8.57
N VAL A 322 11.42 -0.84 7.50
CA VAL A 322 11.90 -2.23 7.54
C VAL A 322 13.24 -2.34 8.28
N ASP A 323 14.11 -1.33 8.16
CA ASP A 323 15.46 -1.34 8.70
C ASP A 323 15.54 -0.90 10.18
N VAL A 324 14.55 -0.14 10.69
CA VAL A 324 14.53 0.36 12.09
C VAL A 324 14.52 -0.77 13.11
N LYS A 325 13.85 -1.89 12.83
CA LYS A 325 13.83 -3.06 13.69
C LYS A 325 14.11 -4.32 12.88
N PRO A 326 15.38 -4.73 12.78
CA PRO A 326 15.77 -5.94 12.05
C PRO A 326 14.99 -7.18 12.51
N GLY A 327 14.59 -8.03 11.56
CA GLY A 327 13.79 -9.24 11.83
C GLY A 327 12.29 -9.02 12.01
N SER A 328 11.79 -7.77 12.14
CA SER A 328 10.36 -7.47 12.27
C SER A 328 9.76 -6.73 11.07
N GLY A 329 10.47 -6.64 9.95
CA GLY A 329 10.04 -5.86 8.78
C GLY A 329 8.63 -6.19 8.28
N ALA A 330 8.29 -7.49 8.16
CA ALA A 330 6.95 -7.91 7.77
C ALA A 330 5.86 -7.45 8.76
N SER A 331 6.16 -7.41 10.07
CA SER A 331 5.20 -6.94 11.08
C SER A 331 5.01 -5.43 11.02
N VAL A 332 6.08 -4.66 10.86
CA VAL A 332 6.00 -3.19 10.71
C VAL A 332 5.21 -2.82 9.44
N VAL A 333 5.40 -3.53 8.34
CA VAL A 333 4.63 -3.33 7.10
C VAL A 333 3.17 -3.74 7.30
N ALA A 334 2.87 -4.76 8.10
CA ALA A 334 1.50 -5.13 8.43
C ALA A 334 0.79 -4.04 9.26
N ASP A 335 1.47 -3.47 10.25
CA ASP A 335 0.96 -2.35 11.06
C ASP A 335 0.73 -1.10 10.18
N LEU A 336 1.65 -0.82 9.26
CA LEU A 336 1.47 0.23 8.27
C LEU A 336 0.24 -0.03 7.40
N ASN A 337 0.05 -1.26 6.90
CA ASN A 337 -1.11 -1.62 6.08
C ASN A 337 -2.43 -1.44 6.85
N LEU A 338 -2.45 -1.76 8.15
CA LEU A 338 -3.61 -1.53 8.99
C LEU A 338 -3.99 -0.04 8.99
N VAL A 339 -3.07 0.83 9.38
CA VAL A 339 -3.36 2.27 9.53
C VAL A 339 -3.68 2.91 8.17
N ARG A 340 -2.86 2.65 7.14
CA ARG A 340 -3.05 3.29 5.83
C ARG A 340 -4.33 2.88 5.13
N ASN A 341 -4.74 1.60 5.21
CA ASN A 341 -5.96 1.15 4.55
C ASN A 341 -7.23 1.60 5.30
N ILE A 342 -7.19 1.75 6.63
CA ILE A 342 -8.28 2.38 7.38
C ILE A 342 -8.45 3.84 6.96
N LEU A 343 -7.36 4.63 6.92
CA LEU A 343 -7.42 6.02 6.48
C LEU A 343 -7.83 6.14 5.01
N ALA A 344 -7.36 5.23 4.14
CA ALA A 344 -7.77 5.17 2.75
C ALA A 344 -9.27 4.87 2.60
N ALA A 345 -9.81 3.92 3.37
CA ALA A 345 -11.24 3.60 3.36
C ALA A 345 -12.09 4.81 3.76
N ILE A 346 -11.70 5.53 4.83
CA ILE A 346 -12.36 6.77 5.26
C ILE A 346 -12.27 7.81 4.15
N GLY A 347 -11.08 8.03 3.57
CA GLY A 347 -10.86 8.99 2.49
C GLY A 347 -11.71 8.68 1.25
N THR A 348 -11.82 7.41 0.86
CA THR A 348 -12.61 6.98 -0.30
C THR A 348 -14.09 7.30 -0.13
N VAL A 349 -14.64 7.13 1.07
CA VAL A 349 -16.06 7.46 1.36
C VAL A 349 -16.28 8.98 1.42
N LEU A 350 -15.37 9.70 2.07
CA LEU A 350 -15.51 11.15 2.24
C LEU A 350 -15.28 11.93 0.94
N SER A 351 -14.44 11.41 0.05
CA SER A 351 -13.94 12.15 -1.11
C SER A 351 -15.03 12.60 -2.09
N PRO A 352 -15.99 11.76 -2.53
CA PRO A 352 -17.08 12.21 -3.40
C PRO A 352 -18.00 13.22 -2.72
N ILE A 353 -18.26 13.04 -1.41
CA ILE A 353 -19.11 13.92 -0.61
C ILE A 353 -18.46 15.30 -0.48
N ALA A 354 -17.18 15.33 -0.13
CA ALA A 354 -16.42 16.55 0.01
C ALA A 354 -16.28 17.29 -1.33
N ALA A 355 -15.90 16.60 -2.40
CA ALA A 355 -15.77 17.19 -3.72
C ALA A 355 -17.08 17.82 -4.21
N LYS A 356 -18.24 17.20 -3.92
CA LYS A 356 -19.56 17.74 -4.27
C LYS A 356 -19.96 18.98 -3.46
N ASN A 357 -19.62 19.02 -2.14
CA ASN A 357 -20.10 20.07 -1.23
C ASN A 357 -19.18 21.29 -1.18
N ILE A 358 -17.86 21.09 -1.22
CA ILE A 358 -16.86 22.17 -1.07
C ILE A 358 -16.03 22.41 -2.32
N GLY A 359 -16.21 21.59 -3.37
CA GLY A 359 -15.47 21.67 -4.63
C GLY A 359 -14.16 20.89 -4.61
N PHE A 360 -13.66 20.58 -5.83
CA PHE A 360 -12.42 19.82 -6.02
C PHE A 360 -11.20 20.60 -5.54
N GLY A 361 -11.13 21.91 -5.82
CA GLY A 361 -10.02 22.77 -5.46
C GLY A 361 -9.78 22.82 -3.96
N TRP A 362 -10.81 23.10 -3.18
CA TRP A 362 -10.71 23.16 -1.73
C TRP A 362 -10.48 21.79 -1.11
N TRP A 363 -11.13 20.74 -1.61
CA TRP A 363 -10.90 19.38 -1.11
C TRP A 363 -9.42 18.97 -1.25
N MET A 364 -8.84 19.14 -2.45
CA MET A 364 -7.43 18.82 -2.68
C MET A 364 -6.49 19.73 -1.90
N THR A 365 -6.85 20.97 -1.65
CA THR A 365 -6.07 21.89 -0.81
C THR A 365 -6.06 21.42 0.65
N ILE A 366 -7.19 20.96 1.19
CA ILE A 366 -7.24 20.37 2.55
C ILE A 366 -6.31 19.17 2.65
N LEU A 367 -6.34 18.26 1.67
CA LEU A 367 -5.44 17.11 1.64
C LEU A 367 -3.97 17.53 1.52
N ALA A 368 -3.67 18.55 0.72
CA ALA A 368 -2.33 19.10 0.59
C ALA A 368 -1.80 19.69 1.91
N ILE A 369 -2.65 20.41 2.64
CA ILE A 369 -2.32 20.94 3.98
C ILE A 369 -2.07 19.80 4.97
N LEU A 370 -2.93 18.76 4.98
CA LEU A 370 -2.75 17.60 5.85
C LEU A 370 -1.43 16.86 5.55
N CYS A 371 -1.11 16.66 4.27
CA CYS A 371 0.18 16.08 3.86
C CYS A 371 1.35 16.96 4.30
N SER A 372 1.26 18.27 4.14
CA SER A 372 2.32 19.21 4.54
C SER A 372 2.55 19.24 6.05
N LEU A 373 1.48 19.28 6.84
CA LEU A 373 1.57 19.26 8.31
C LEU A 373 2.14 17.92 8.81
N SER A 374 1.79 16.81 8.16
CA SER A 374 2.29 15.50 8.54
C SER A 374 3.80 15.32 8.32
N VAL A 375 4.45 16.17 7.51
CA VAL A 375 5.92 16.22 7.38
C VAL A 375 6.58 16.49 8.73
N GLY A 376 5.92 17.25 9.60
CA GLY A 376 6.38 17.50 10.97
C GLY A 376 6.68 16.21 11.74
N PHE A 377 5.96 15.12 11.46
CA PHE A 377 6.25 13.81 12.07
C PHE A 377 7.64 13.29 11.70
N LEU A 378 8.05 13.44 10.45
CA LEU A 378 9.39 13.02 10.00
C LEU A 378 10.48 13.92 10.58
N VAL A 379 10.21 15.23 10.71
CA VAL A 379 11.14 16.16 11.38
C VAL A 379 11.39 15.71 12.81
N VAL A 380 10.34 15.36 13.55
CA VAL A 380 10.45 14.87 14.94
C VAL A 380 11.24 13.55 14.99
N VAL A 381 11.03 12.63 14.04
CA VAL A 381 11.78 11.37 13.96
C VAL A 381 13.27 11.65 13.75
N ILE A 382 13.63 12.52 12.82
CA ILE A 382 15.03 12.89 12.54
C ILE A 382 15.68 13.55 13.78
N TRP A 383 14.94 14.43 14.45
CA TRP A 383 15.46 15.20 15.59
C TRP A 383 15.65 14.33 16.85
N ARG A 384 14.78 13.34 17.08
CA ARG A 384 14.84 12.46 18.25
C ARG A 384 15.75 11.24 18.09
N ASP A 385 16.27 10.94 16.90
CA ASP A 385 17.09 9.76 16.64
C ASP A 385 18.29 9.58 17.61
N PRO A 386 19.06 10.63 17.97
CA PRO A 386 20.19 10.51 18.92
C PRO A 386 19.76 10.04 20.31
N VAL A 387 18.57 10.45 20.77
CA VAL A 387 18.02 10.10 22.09
C VAL A 387 17.55 8.65 22.13
N GLN A 388 16.94 8.19 21.04
CA GLN A 388 16.38 6.83 20.96
C GLN A 388 17.46 5.73 20.89
N ARG A 389 18.62 6.00 20.32
CA ARG A 389 19.77 5.08 20.35
C ARG A 389 20.23 4.77 21.76
N LYS A 390 20.34 5.78 22.62
CA LYS A 390 20.72 5.59 24.01
C LYS A 390 19.74 4.68 24.77
N THR A 391 18.46 4.73 24.43
CA THR A 391 17.44 3.89 25.07
C THR A 391 17.49 2.44 24.56
N LEU A 392 17.72 2.24 23.25
CA LEU A 392 17.85 0.91 22.66
C LEU A 392 19.14 0.19 23.11
N ASP A 393 20.23 0.93 23.27
CA ASP A 393 21.50 0.38 23.78
C ASP A 393 21.38 -0.05 25.26
N ILE A 394 20.51 0.60 26.03
CA ILE A 394 20.23 0.24 27.43
C ILE A 394 19.32 -0.99 27.52
N GLU A 395 18.28 -1.08 26.64
CA GLU A 395 17.37 -2.25 26.60
C GLU A 395 18.02 -3.51 25.99
N GLY A 396 19.05 -3.35 25.15
CA GLY A 396 19.84 -4.46 24.58
C GLY A 396 20.96 -4.95 25.49
N ALA A 397 21.25 -4.22 26.58
CA ALA A 397 22.26 -4.56 27.59
C ALA A 397 21.65 -5.22 28.86
N VAL A 398 20.32 -5.41 28.90
CA VAL A 398 19.56 -6.14 29.90
C VAL A 398 18.95 -7.40 29.26
#